data_1b7ae5ffdbc5ae1c17dba045e4aa9618
#
_entry.id   1b7ae5ffdbc5ae1c17dba045e4aa9618
#
_cell.length_a   1.000
_cell.length_b   1.000
_cell.length_c   1.000
_cell.angle_alpha   90.00
_cell.angle_beta   90.00
_cell.angle_gamma   90.00
#
_symmetry.space_group_name_H-M   'P 1'
#
loop_
_entity.id
_entity.type
_entity.pdbx_description
1 polymer ?
#
loop_
_entity_poly.entity_id
_entity_poly.type
_entity_poly.pdbx_seq_one_letter_code
_entity_poly.pdbx_strand_id
1 'polypeptide(L)'
;MSNSTDIVYLDYAASTPADPRVIEAMTPHFGADGDFANPSSGHIAGRRSGAHVERATGQLAELLGCREEELVWTSGATESDNLAIVGAARYRADRGRHLVTMPTEHTAVADVFRVLEKQGFEVSWLRPDDTGVLDPASLEAAIRPDTQLVSIMHVNNETGVIQDI
;
A
#
# COMPACT_ATOMS: atom_id res chain seq x y z
N MET A 1 -28.47 -9.21 -33.34
CA MET A 1 -28.89 -8.08 -32.47
C MET A 1 -28.27 -8.33 -31.12
N SER A 2 -27.13 -7.71 -30.85
CA SER A 2 -26.46 -7.83 -29.54
C SER A 2 -27.16 -6.88 -28.57
N ASN A 3 -27.90 -7.44 -27.60
CA ASN A 3 -28.27 -6.70 -26.41
C ASN A 3 -26.99 -6.53 -25.58
N SER A 4 -26.14 -5.58 -25.96
CA SER A 4 -25.16 -5.05 -25.00
C SER A 4 -25.99 -4.15 -24.06
N THR A 5 -26.42 -4.69 -22.93
CA THR A 5 -26.70 -3.84 -21.78
C THR A 5 -25.39 -3.13 -21.48
N ASP A 6 -25.30 -1.86 -21.83
CA ASP A 6 -24.14 -1.02 -21.49
C ASP A 6 -24.08 -0.94 -19.96
N ILE A 7 -23.24 -1.82 -19.38
CA ILE A 7 -22.98 -1.81 -17.94
C ILE A 7 -22.14 -0.57 -17.65
N VAL A 8 -22.67 0.34 -16.85
CA VAL A 8 -21.90 1.46 -16.31
C VAL A 8 -21.14 0.94 -15.08
N TYR A 9 -19.82 0.79 -15.21
CA TYR A 9 -18.97 0.37 -14.11
C TYR A 9 -18.40 1.59 -13.39
N LEU A 10 -18.69 1.73 -12.10
CA LEU A 10 -18.30 2.89 -11.28
C LEU A 10 -17.40 2.51 -10.09
N ASP A 11 -17.02 1.24 -9.97
CA ASP A 11 -16.24 0.73 -8.84
C ASP A 11 -14.74 0.63 -9.16
N TYR A 12 -14.18 1.69 -9.71
CA TYR A 12 -12.76 1.76 -10.05
C TYR A 12 -11.82 1.77 -8.83
N ALA A 13 -12.34 2.07 -7.64
CA ALA A 13 -11.58 1.95 -6.40
C ALA A 13 -11.31 0.49 -6.01
N ALA A 14 -12.22 -0.42 -6.37
CA ALA A 14 -12.03 -1.85 -6.12
C ALA A 14 -11.15 -2.50 -7.20
N SER A 15 -11.39 -2.23 -8.49
CA SER A 15 -10.64 -2.83 -9.58
C SER A 15 -10.75 -2.00 -10.86
N THR A 16 -9.66 -1.92 -11.62
CA THR A 16 -9.61 -1.26 -12.93
C THR A 16 -9.12 -2.21 -14.01
N PRO A 17 -9.52 -2.04 -15.27
CA PRO A 17 -8.90 -2.74 -16.38
C PRO A 17 -7.41 -2.41 -16.46
N ALA A 18 -6.58 -3.42 -16.76
CA ALA A 18 -5.16 -3.18 -17.00
C ALA A 18 -4.98 -2.35 -18.30
N ASP A 19 -4.07 -1.38 -18.26
CA ASP A 19 -3.68 -0.64 -19.47
C ASP A 19 -3.17 -1.61 -20.54
N PRO A 20 -3.56 -1.46 -21.83
CA PRO A 20 -3.12 -2.35 -22.90
C PRO A 20 -1.59 -2.48 -22.98
N ARG A 21 -0.83 -1.42 -22.71
CA ARG A 21 0.65 -1.44 -22.67
C ARG A 21 1.19 -2.32 -21.55
N VAL A 22 0.49 -2.37 -20.41
CA VAL A 22 0.84 -3.26 -19.29
C VAL A 22 0.58 -4.71 -19.67
N ILE A 23 -0.57 -5.00 -20.31
CA ILE A 23 -0.90 -6.35 -20.80
C ILE A 23 0.16 -6.81 -21.80
N GLU A 24 0.55 -5.96 -22.75
CA GLU A 24 1.60 -6.25 -23.75
C GLU A 24 2.94 -6.54 -23.07
N ALA A 25 3.32 -5.75 -22.07
CA ALA A 25 4.56 -5.96 -21.32
C ALA A 25 4.56 -7.25 -20.47
N MET A 26 3.41 -7.63 -19.90
CA MET A 26 3.29 -8.84 -19.06
C MET A 26 3.21 -10.13 -19.85
N THR A 27 2.54 -10.13 -21.02
CA THR A 27 2.23 -11.33 -21.80
C THR A 27 3.45 -12.20 -22.10
N PRO A 28 4.64 -11.67 -22.47
CA PRO A 28 5.83 -12.47 -22.76
C PRO A 28 6.35 -13.29 -21.55
N HIS A 29 5.91 -12.99 -20.33
CA HIS A 29 6.38 -13.66 -19.11
C HIS A 29 5.52 -14.86 -18.69
N PHE A 30 4.39 -15.12 -19.38
CA PHE A 30 3.48 -16.21 -18.99
C PHE A 30 3.67 -17.50 -19.80
N GLY A 31 4.32 -17.44 -20.95
CA GLY A 31 4.46 -18.58 -21.87
C GLY A 31 5.73 -19.38 -21.63
N ALA A 32 5.75 -20.62 -22.14
CA ALA A 32 6.93 -21.49 -22.09
C ALA A 32 8.15 -20.92 -22.85
N ASP A 33 7.90 -20.09 -23.86
CA ASP A 33 8.93 -19.41 -24.64
C ASP A 33 9.37 -18.07 -24.01
N GLY A 34 8.78 -17.69 -22.86
CA GLY A 34 9.04 -16.44 -22.17
C GLY A 34 9.99 -16.59 -20.97
N ASP A 35 10.24 -15.48 -20.30
CA ASP A 35 11.06 -15.42 -19.08
C ASP A 35 10.20 -15.65 -17.83
N PHE A 36 9.64 -16.87 -17.70
CA PHE A 36 8.69 -17.24 -16.63
C PHE A 36 9.35 -17.82 -15.38
N ALA A 37 10.67 -18.04 -15.39
CA ALA A 37 11.36 -18.73 -14.32
C ALA A 37 11.42 -17.89 -13.04
N ASN A 38 11.59 -18.57 -11.90
CA ASN A 38 11.75 -17.88 -10.62
C ASN A 38 12.99 -16.97 -10.64
N PRO A 39 12.83 -15.65 -10.43
CA PRO A 39 13.93 -14.68 -10.48
C PRO A 39 15.04 -14.93 -9.44
N SER A 40 14.74 -15.66 -8.36
CA SER A 40 15.73 -16.02 -7.33
C SER A 40 16.56 -17.27 -7.69
N SER A 41 16.27 -17.95 -8.81
CA SER A 41 16.99 -19.15 -9.20
C SER A 41 18.36 -18.84 -9.83
N GLY A 42 19.41 -19.56 -9.43
CA GLY A 42 20.79 -19.36 -9.87
C GLY A 42 21.09 -19.81 -11.32
N HIS A 43 20.15 -20.44 -12.04
CA HIS A 43 20.32 -20.85 -13.43
C HIS A 43 19.99 -19.72 -14.42
N ILE A 44 20.32 -19.92 -15.70
CA ILE A 44 20.21 -18.88 -16.73
C ILE A 44 18.79 -18.32 -16.91
N ALA A 45 17.76 -19.17 -16.83
CA ALA A 45 16.38 -18.73 -16.97
C ALA A 45 15.96 -17.85 -15.77
N GLY A 46 16.37 -18.21 -14.55
CA GLY A 46 16.11 -17.38 -13.35
C GLY A 46 16.80 -16.02 -13.44
N ARG A 47 18.06 -15.96 -13.90
CA ARG A 47 18.76 -14.69 -14.11
C ARG A 47 18.09 -13.78 -15.13
N ARG A 48 17.50 -14.35 -16.20
CA ARG A 48 16.72 -13.57 -17.19
C ARG A 48 15.49 -12.93 -16.52
N SER A 49 14.72 -13.71 -15.78
CA SER A 49 13.57 -13.19 -15.03
C SER A 49 14.01 -12.16 -13.96
N GLY A 50 15.13 -12.40 -13.27
CA GLY A 50 15.71 -11.47 -12.32
C GLY A 50 16.03 -10.10 -12.92
N ALA A 51 16.62 -10.07 -14.12
CA ALA A 51 16.94 -8.84 -14.81
C ALA A 51 15.68 -7.97 -15.15
N HIS A 52 14.51 -8.58 -15.33
CA HIS A 52 13.27 -7.85 -15.50
C HIS A 52 12.80 -7.23 -14.19
N VAL A 53 12.92 -7.95 -13.09
CA VAL A 53 12.58 -7.42 -11.74
C VAL A 53 13.51 -6.27 -11.37
N GLU A 54 14.82 -6.43 -11.55
CA GLU A 54 15.83 -5.38 -11.30
C GLU A 54 15.53 -4.11 -12.12
N ARG A 55 15.22 -4.26 -13.41
CA ARG A 55 14.85 -3.12 -14.25
C ARG A 55 13.59 -2.41 -13.74
N ALA A 56 12.53 -3.17 -13.39
CA ALA A 56 11.30 -2.61 -12.86
C ALA A 56 11.53 -1.90 -11.54
N THR A 57 12.39 -2.45 -10.67
CA THR A 57 12.78 -1.82 -9.40
C THR A 57 13.50 -0.50 -9.65
N GLY A 58 14.47 -0.46 -10.57
CA GLY A 58 15.18 0.77 -10.94
C GLY A 58 14.24 1.85 -11.50
N GLN A 59 13.31 1.47 -12.39
CA GLN A 59 12.33 2.42 -12.95
C GLN A 59 11.40 3.00 -11.85
N LEU A 60 10.97 2.15 -10.91
CA LEU A 60 10.13 2.59 -9.81
C LEU A 60 10.91 3.48 -8.83
N ALA A 61 12.16 3.13 -8.53
CA ALA A 61 13.02 3.92 -7.67
C ALA A 61 13.27 5.32 -8.24
N GLU A 62 13.54 5.41 -9.56
CA GLU A 62 13.69 6.69 -10.26
C GLU A 62 12.42 7.53 -10.18
N LEU A 63 11.25 6.92 -10.43
CA LEU A 63 9.95 7.59 -10.37
C LEU A 63 9.64 8.15 -8.98
N LEU A 64 9.98 7.40 -7.92
CA LEU A 64 9.70 7.76 -6.52
C LEU A 64 10.81 8.63 -5.90
N GLY A 65 11.97 8.77 -6.57
CA GLY A 65 13.12 9.51 -6.04
C GLY A 65 13.77 8.83 -4.83
N CYS A 66 13.74 7.48 -4.77
CA CYS A 66 14.32 6.68 -3.69
C CYS A 66 15.40 5.73 -4.24
N ARG A 67 16.09 5.00 -3.34
CA ARG A 67 17.02 3.94 -3.72
C ARG A 67 16.27 2.64 -3.95
N GLU A 68 16.83 1.76 -4.79
CA GLU A 68 16.24 0.44 -5.09
C GLU A 68 16.08 -0.42 -3.82
N GLU A 69 17.01 -0.33 -2.87
CA GLU A 69 16.97 -1.07 -1.61
C GLU A 69 15.84 -0.60 -0.65
N GLU A 70 15.24 0.56 -0.92
CA GLU A 70 14.10 1.08 -0.16
C GLU A 70 12.76 0.54 -0.66
N LEU A 71 12.76 -0.20 -1.78
CA LEU A 71 11.57 -0.80 -2.37
C LEU A 71 11.42 -2.26 -1.95
N VAL A 72 10.21 -2.63 -1.56
CA VAL A 72 9.85 -4.01 -1.22
C VAL A 72 8.67 -4.43 -2.07
N TRP A 73 8.86 -5.45 -2.91
CA TRP A 73 7.79 -6.05 -3.68
C TRP A 73 6.90 -6.91 -2.79
N THR A 74 5.60 -6.72 -2.89
CA THR A 74 4.58 -7.44 -2.14
C THR A 74 3.49 -7.97 -3.07
N SER A 75 2.61 -8.84 -2.56
CA SER A 75 1.48 -9.37 -3.31
C SER A 75 0.32 -8.37 -3.49
N GLY A 76 0.36 -7.22 -2.82
CA GLY A 76 -0.67 -6.19 -2.89
C GLY A 76 -0.69 -5.27 -1.68
N ALA A 77 -1.62 -4.31 -1.68
CA ALA A 77 -1.73 -3.26 -0.67
C ALA A 77 -1.87 -3.82 0.76
N THR A 78 -2.70 -4.84 0.98
CA THR A 78 -2.89 -5.44 2.31
C THR A 78 -1.58 -5.96 2.91
N GLU A 79 -0.72 -6.62 2.12
CA GLU A 79 0.59 -7.06 2.59
C GLU A 79 1.51 -5.87 2.86
N SER A 80 1.51 -4.88 1.98
CA SER A 80 2.32 -3.67 2.13
C SER A 80 1.97 -2.91 3.39
N ASP A 81 0.68 -2.67 3.64
CA ASP A 81 0.18 -1.97 4.82
C ASP A 81 0.58 -2.71 6.11
N ASN A 82 0.36 -4.03 6.14
CA ASN A 82 0.71 -4.86 7.30
C ASN A 82 2.23 -4.86 7.54
N LEU A 83 3.03 -5.00 6.49
CA LEU A 83 4.49 -5.00 6.60
C LEU A 83 4.99 -3.65 7.12
N ALA A 84 4.49 -2.55 6.58
CA ALA A 84 4.90 -1.21 6.97
C ALA A 84 4.48 -0.87 8.41
N ILE A 85 3.20 -1.07 8.74
CA ILE A 85 2.63 -0.69 10.04
C ILE A 85 3.21 -1.54 11.16
N VAL A 86 3.17 -2.88 11.02
CA VAL A 86 3.70 -3.79 12.05
C VAL A 86 5.21 -3.66 12.16
N GLY A 87 5.91 -3.52 11.03
CA GLY A 87 7.34 -3.32 10.97
C GLY A 87 7.75 -2.04 11.71
N ALA A 88 7.16 -0.91 11.38
CA ALA A 88 7.45 0.39 12.02
C ALA A 88 7.14 0.38 13.52
N ALA A 89 5.96 -0.12 13.90
CA ALA A 89 5.52 -0.17 15.30
C ALA A 89 6.48 -1.01 16.17
N ARG A 90 6.90 -2.18 15.67
CA ARG A 90 7.78 -3.09 16.43
C ARG A 90 9.23 -2.66 16.42
N TYR A 91 9.73 -2.11 15.32
CA TYR A 91 11.13 -1.67 15.20
C TYR A 91 11.51 -0.60 16.21
N ARG A 92 10.55 0.23 16.62
CA ARG A 92 10.76 1.34 17.57
C ARG A 92 10.01 1.17 18.89
N ALA A 93 9.52 -0.03 19.20
CA ALA A 93 8.74 -0.30 20.41
C ALA A 93 9.47 -0.04 21.74
N ASP A 94 10.81 0.03 21.70
CA ASP A 94 11.68 0.44 22.81
C ASP A 94 11.70 1.95 23.04
N ARG A 95 11.31 2.77 22.04
CA ARG A 95 11.30 4.23 22.11
C ARG A 95 9.91 4.79 22.42
N GLY A 96 8.89 4.01 22.20
CA GLY A 96 7.50 4.39 22.42
C GLY A 96 6.54 3.37 21.83
N ARG A 97 5.30 3.43 22.25
CA ARG A 97 4.26 2.49 21.81
C ARG A 97 2.97 3.21 21.39
N HIS A 98 3.05 4.50 21.13
CA HIS A 98 1.91 5.28 20.67
C HIS A 98 1.85 5.33 19.14
N LEU A 99 0.66 5.11 18.60
CA LEU A 99 0.34 5.12 17.19
C LEU A 99 -0.88 6.03 16.96
N VAL A 100 -0.97 6.64 15.79
CA VAL A 100 -2.08 7.52 15.43
C VAL A 100 -2.67 7.08 14.10
N THR A 101 -4.00 7.02 14.02
CA THR A 101 -4.73 6.67 12.80
C THR A 101 -6.16 7.23 12.83
N MET A 102 -6.95 6.92 11.79
CA MET A 102 -8.36 7.31 11.67
C MET A 102 -9.29 6.09 11.57
N PRO A 103 -10.53 6.17 12.06
CA PRO A 103 -11.50 5.09 11.89
C PRO A 103 -11.97 4.90 10.44
N THR A 104 -11.70 5.86 9.57
CA THR A 104 -12.05 5.85 8.13
C THR A 104 -10.99 5.18 7.25
N GLU A 105 -9.93 4.65 7.84
CA GLU A 105 -8.93 3.86 7.14
C GLU A 105 -9.54 2.59 6.53
N HIS A 106 -8.90 2.09 5.46
CA HIS A 106 -9.24 0.78 4.91
C HIS A 106 -9.08 -0.32 5.98
N THR A 107 -9.88 -1.37 5.92
CA THR A 107 -9.84 -2.48 6.89
C THR A 107 -8.46 -3.12 7.02
N ALA A 108 -7.68 -3.19 5.93
CA ALA A 108 -6.30 -3.69 5.94
C ALA A 108 -5.38 -2.88 6.86
N VAL A 109 -5.67 -1.60 7.09
CA VAL A 109 -4.97 -0.70 8.02
C VAL A 109 -5.63 -0.75 9.40
N ALA A 110 -6.92 -0.45 9.48
CA ALA A 110 -7.64 -0.33 10.75
C ALA A 110 -7.54 -1.60 11.62
N ASP A 111 -7.64 -2.78 11.00
CA ASP A 111 -7.56 -4.04 11.75
C ASP A 111 -6.15 -4.31 12.30
N VAL A 112 -5.10 -3.87 11.60
CA VAL A 112 -3.72 -3.95 12.09
C VAL A 112 -3.54 -3.11 13.34
N PHE A 113 -4.05 -1.87 13.36
CA PHE A 113 -4.01 -1.03 14.55
C PHE A 113 -4.77 -1.66 15.73
N ARG A 114 -5.96 -2.25 15.50
CA ARG A 114 -6.69 -3.00 16.54
C ARG A 114 -5.93 -4.21 17.08
N VAL A 115 -5.16 -4.88 16.23
CA VAL A 115 -4.28 -5.99 16.66
C VAL A 115 -3.12 -5.45 17.50
N LEU A 116 -2.50 -4.34 17.10
CA LEU A 116 -1.42 -3.71 17.85
C LEU A 116 -1.89 -3.21 19.23
N GLU A 117 -3.12 -2.67 19.34
CA GLU A 117 -3.74 -2.33 20.65
C GLU A 117 -3.76 -3.54 21.58
N LYS A 118 -4.21 -4.70 21.09
CA LYS A 118 -4.22 -5.96 21.86
C LYS A 118 -2.80 -6.44 22.26
N GLN A 119 -1.78 -5.97 21.56
CA GLN A 119 -0.36 -6.25 21.84
C GLN A 119 0.28 -5.19 22.77
N GLY A 120 -0.52 -4.26 23.29
CA GLY A 120 -0.10 -3.24 24.26
C GLY A 120 0.47 -1.98 23.63
N PHE A 121 0.15 -1.68 22.37
CA PHE A 121 0.32 -0.36 21.80
C PHE A 121 -0.88 0.52 22.17
N GLU A 122 -0.64 1.80 22.32
CA GLU A 122 -1.69 2.81 22.51
C GLU A 122 -2.02 3.44 21.17
N VAL A 123 -3.28 3.48 20.78
CA VAL A 123 -3.71 4.04 19.49
C VAL A 123 -4.63 5.23 19.69
N SER A 124 -4.24 6.37 19.15
CA SER A 124 -5.13 7.53 19.02
C SER A 124 -5.90 7.44 17.70
N TRP A 125 -7.22 7.21 17.82
CA TRP A 125 -8.16 7.20 16.71
C TRP A 125 -8.71 8.61 16.48
N LEU A 126 -8.17 9.35 15.51
CA LEU A 126 -8.61 10.70 15.18
C LEU A 126 -9.93 10.67 14.42
N ARG A 127 -10.90 11.44 14.88
CA ARG A 127 -12.20 11.53 14.21
C ARG A 127 -12.19 12.67 13.20
N PRO A 128 -12.57 12.42 11.94
CA PRO A 128 -12.82 13.47 10.99
C PRO A 128 -14.07 14.26 11.39
N ASP A 129 -14.25 15.42 10.76
CA ASP A 129 -15.49 16.19 10.85
C ASP A 129 -16.65 15.51 10.06
N ASP A 130 -17.82 16.18 10.04
CA ASP A 130 -19.01 15.66 9.36
C ASP A 130 -18.86 15.57 7.82
N THR A 131 -17.83 16.20 7.25
CA THR A 131 -17.48 16.10 5.82
C THR A 131 -16.47 14.99 5.55
N GLY A 132 -15.94 14.37 6.57
CA GLY A 132 -14.93 13.30 6.50
C GLY A 132 -13.48 13.82 6.48
N VAL A 133 -13.27 15.13 6.65
CA VAL A 133 -11.93 15.74 6.63
C VAL A 133 -11.35 15.78 8.05
N LEU A 134 -10.08 15.41 8.16
CA LEU A 134 -9.32 15.54 9.42
C LEU A 134 -8.85 16.97 9.61
N ASP A 135 -9.12 17.52 10.79
CA ASP A 135 -8.50 18.76 11.21
C ASP A 135 -7.00 18.54 11.53
N PRO A 136 -6.07 19.18 10.81
CA PRO A 136 -4.62 19.06 11.07
C PRO A 136 -4.24 19.42 12.52
N ALA A 137 -4.96 20.34 13.17
CA ALA A 137 -4.71 20.69 14.56
C ALA A 137 -5.01 19.53 15.52
N SER A 138 -5.99 18.69 15.19
CA SER A 138 -6.29 17.46 15.94
C SER A 138 -5.15 16.44 15.83
N LEU A 139 -4.54 16.33 14.65
CA LEU A 139 -3.37 15.47 14.45
C LEU A 139 -2.17 16.00 15.22
N GLU A 140 -1.88 17.30 15.12
CA GLU A 140 -0.78 17.92 15.85
C GLU A 140 -0.91 17.72 17.37
N ALA A 141 -2.11 17.90 17.90
CA ALA A 141 -2.41 17.71 19.32
C ALA A 141 -2.27 16.24 19.78
N ALA A 142 -2.45 15.27 18.89
CA ALA A 142 -2.33 13.85 19.20
C ALA A 142 -0.87 13.35 19.17
N ILE A 143 0.03 14.05 18.47
CA ILE A 143 1.44 13.65 18.40
C ILE A 143 2.13 13.88 19.75
N ARG A 144 2.77 12.85 20.26
CA ARG A 144 3.48 12.81 21.55
C ARG A 144 4.95 12.42 21.34
N PRO A 145 5.83 12.66 22.32
CA PRO A 145 7.25 12.23 22.21
C PRO A 145 7.45 10.73 21.99
N ASP A 146 6.48 9.89 22.39
CA ASP A 146 6.48 8.44 22.21
C ASP A 146 5.66 7.95 21.01
N THR A 147 5.17 8.87 20.17
CA THR A 147 4.49 8.52 18.89
C THR A 147 5.50 7.93 17.92
N GLN A 148 5.22 6.72 17.43
CA GLN A 148 6.11 5.98 16.54
C GLN A 148 5.62 5.96 15.08
N LEU A 149 4.31 6.08 14.87
CA LEU A 149 3.71 6.02 13.54
C LEU A 149 2.42 6.82 13.50
N VAL A 150 2.24 7.52 12.39
CA VAL A 150 0.98 8.12 11.98
C VAL A 150 0.59 7.49 10.65
N SER A 151 -0.65 7.03 10.51
CA SER A 151 -1.21 6.48 9.27
C SER A 151 -2.55 7.15 8.98
N ILE A 152 -2.60 7.93 7.89
CA ILE A 152 -3.77 8.66 7.44
C ILE A 152 -3.97 8.40 5.96
N MET A 153 -5.12 7.88 5.58
CA MET A 153 -5.50 7.64 4.18
C MET A 153 -5.63 8.97 3.43
N HIS A 154 -4.87 9.16 2.36
CA HIS A 154 -4.91 10.39 1.58
C HIS A 154 -6.26 10.59 0.86
N VAL A 155 -6.74 9.55 0.17
CA VAL A 155 -8.02 9.58 -0.53
C VAL A 155 -8.87 8.39 -0.10
N ASN A 156 -10.03 8.66 0.48
CA ASN A 156 -10.90 7.59 0.97
C ASN A 156 -11.59 6.87 -0.21
N ASN A 157 -11.44 5.55 -0.26
CA ASN A 157 -11.96 4.71 -1.34
C ASN A 157 -13.49 4.58 -1.36
N GLU A 158 -14.17 4.83 -0.23
CA GLU A 158 -15.63 4.74 -0.12
C GLU A 158 -16.30 6.09 -0.36
N THR A 159 -15.77 7.15 0.23
CA THR A 159 -16.39 8.48 0.23
C THR A 159 -15.80 9.46 -0.79
N GLY A 160 -14.57 9.17 -1.27
CA GLY A 160 -13.82 10.07 -2.14
C GLY A 160 -13.24 11.30 -1.44
N VAL A 161 -13.31 11.36 -0.11
CA VAL A 161 -12.73 12.48 0.66
C VAL A 161 -11.21 12.47 0.52
N ILE A 162 -10.64 13.64 0.26
CA ILE A 162 -9.20 13.87 0.14
C ILE A 162 -8.74 14.61 1.39
N GLN A 163 -7.75 14.04 2.08
CA GLN A 163 -7.12 14.68 3.24
C GLN A 163 -6.00 15.63 2.79
N ASP A 164 -5.86 16.74 3.48
CA ASP A 164 -4.75 17.70 3.27
C ASP A 164 -3.57 17.28 4.17
N ILE A 165 -2.71 16.38 3.61
CA ILE A 165 -1.58 15.73 4.31
C ILE A 165 -0.27 15.92 3.54
#